data_48b8eeb1ab1e88591c86d0971a7652db
#
_entry.id   48b8eeb1ab1e88591c86d0971a7652db
#
_cell.length_a   1.000
_cell.length_b   1.000
_cell.length_c   1.000
_cell.angle_alpha   90.00
_cell.angle_beta   90.00
_cell.angle_gamma   90.00
#
_symmetry.space_group_name_H-M   'P 1'
#
loop_
_entity.id
_entity.type
_entity.pdbx_description
1 polymer ?
#
loop_
_entity_poly.entity_id
_entity_poly.type
_entity_poly.pdbx_seq_one_letter_code
_entity_poly.pdbx_strand_id
1 'polypeptide(L)' 'MTNINNHIQKNKDELSDPMISSQRRRHVEEELESLEKYHANHPKDEHDPTPLELFCDENPDSPECKVFDL' A
#
# COMPACT_ATOMS: atom_id res chain seq x y z
N MET A 1 -12.29 -12.42 -1.08
CA MET A 1 -11.35 -11.66 -1.91
C MET A 1 -10.81 -10.46 -1.17
N THR A 2 -9.52 -10.25 -1.27
CA THR A 2 -8.86 -9.14 -0.61
C THR A 2 -8.95 -7.89 -1.48
N ASN A 3 -9.39 -6.77 -0.92
CA ASN A 3 -9.37 -5.49 -1.61
C ASN A 3 -8.53 -4.51 -0.80
N ILE A 4 -8.33 -3.30 -1.34
CA ILE A 4 -7.47 -2.31 -0.69
C ILE A 4 -8.00 -1.93 0.71
N ASN A 5 -9.30 -1.85 0.88
CA ASN A 5 -9.88 -1.52 2.17
C ASN A 5 -9.57 -2.59 3.22
N ASN A 6 -9.65 -3.86 2.84
CA ASN A 6 -9.31 -4.95 3.73
C ASN A 6 -7.82 -4.93 4.09
N HIS A 7 -6.98 -4.63 3.13
CA HIS A 7 -5.54 -4.53 3.36
C HIS A 7 -5.22 -3.40 4.34
N ILE A 8 -5.83 -2.23 4.13
CA ILE A 8 -5.66 -1.09 5.02
C ILE A 8 -6.11 -1.44 6.45
N GLN A 9 -7.27 -2.07 6.57
CA GLN A 9 -7.80 -2.45 7.88
C GLN A 9 -6.89 -3.46 8.58
N LYS A 10 -6.36 -4.42 7.83
CA LYS A 10 -5.44 -5.40 8.37
C LYS A 10 -4.18 -4.74 8.91
N ASN A 11 -3.65 -3.76 8.19
CA ASN A 11 -2.47 -3.02 8.65
C ASN A 11 -2.78 -2.22 9.92
N LYS A 12 -3.93 -1.60 9.99
CA LYS A 12 -4.34 -0.87 11.19
C LYS A 12 -4.48 -1.81 12.38
N ASP A 13 -5.00 -3.01 12.15
CA ASP A 13 -5.12 -4.00 13.21
C ASP A 13 -3.75 -4.45 13.71
N GLU A 14 -2.79 -4.62 12.81
CA GLU A 14 -1.43 -4.97 13.22
C GLU A 14 -0.81 -3.87 14.06
N LEU A 15 -1.03 -2.61 13.69
CA LEU A 15 -0.50 -1.48 14.45
C LEU A 15 -1.11 -1.36 15.84
N SER A 16 -2.29 -1.91 16.03
CA SER A 16 -2.95 -1.95 17.34
C SER A 16 -2.41 -3.05 18.24
N ASP A 17 -1.60 -3.96 17.70
CA ASP A 17 -1.06 -5.08 18.46
C ASP A 17 0.05 -4.58 19.40
N PRO A 18 -0.09 -4.74 20.72
CA PRO A 18 0.92 -4.27 21.66
C PRO A 18 2.22 -5.08 21.60
N MET A 19 2.19 -6.24 20.98
CA MET A 19 3.35 -7.12 20.86
C MET A 19 4.12 -6.92 19.56
N ILE A 20 3.71 -5.99 18.72
CA ILE A 20 4.37 -5.75 17.43
C ILE A 20 5.78 -5.20 17.66
N SER A 21 6.75 -5.70 16.89
CA SER A 21 8.13 -5.22 16.97
C SER A 21 8.24 -3.81 16.37
N SER A 22 9.28 -3.07 16.77
CA SER A 22 9.50 -1.72 16.25
C SER A 22 9.75 -1.73 14.76
N GLN A 23 10.49 -2.70 14.25
CA GLN A 23 10.78 -2.82 12.84
C GLN A 23 9.51 -3.14 12.04
N ARG A 24 8.70 -4.06 12.55
CA ARG A 24 7.43 -4.42 11.90
C ARG A 24 6.49 -3.25 11.90
N ARG A 25 6.40 -2.52 13.01
CA ARG A 25 5.53 -1.35 13.11
C ARG A 25 5.90 -0.31 12.05
N ARG A 26 7.18 -0.01 11.91
CA ARG A 26 7.63 0.97 10.92
C ARG A 26 7.27 0.53 9.51
N HIS A 27 7.51 -0.74 9.20
CA HIS A 27 7.19 -1.28 7.89
C HIS A 27 5.69 -1.17 7.59
N VAL A 28 4.85 -1.54 8.56
CA VAL A 28 3.40 -1.50 8.40
C VAL A 28 2.90 -0.07 8.26
N GLU A 29 3.48 0.86 9.03
CA GLU A 29 3.11 2.27 8.92
C GLU A 29 3.43 2.84 7.55
N GLU A 30 4.60 2.51 6.99
CA GLU A 30 4.98 2.97 5.67
C GLU A 30 4.07 2.37 4.60
N GLU A 31 3.78 1.09 4.72
CA GLU A 31 2.87 0.43 3.78
C GLU A 31 1.47 1.02 3.86
N LEU A 32 0.98 1.26 5.08
CA LEU A 32 -0.34 1.83 5.28
C LEU A 32 -0.43 3.23 4.66
N GLU A 33 0.60 4.04 4.83
CA GLU A 33 0.64 5.37 4.22
C GLU A 33 0.55 5.28 2.70
N SER A 34 1.31 4.37 2.11
CA SER A 34 1.27 4.16 0.65
C SER A 34 -0.10 3.69 0.18
N LEU A 35 -0.72 2.78 0.92
CA LEU A 35 -2.05 2.28 0.60
C LEU A 35 -3.09 3.38 0.66
N GLU A 36 -3.02 4.22 1.68
CA GLU A 36 -3.97 5.31 1.83
C GLU A 36 -3.82 6.34 0.71
N LYS A 37 -2.58 6.65 0.33
CA LYS A 37 -2.32 7.54 -0.80
C LYS A 37 -2.86 6.97 -2.10
N TYR A 38 -2.61 5.68 -2.32
CA TYR A 38 -3.12 5.02 -3.52
C TYR A 38 -4.64 5.07 -3.56
N HIS A 39 -5.27 4.76 -2.45
CA HIS A 39 -6.73 4.78 -2.37
C HIS A 39 -7.29 6.18 -2.62
N ALA A 40 -6.63 7.22 -2.12
CA ALA A 40 -7.04 8.60 -2.33
C ALA A 40 -6.90 9.01 -3.80
N ASN A 41 -5.85 8.53 -4.47
CA ASN A 41 -5.62 8.83 -5.88
C ASN A 41 -6.52 8.01 -6.80
N HIS A 42 -6.99 6.87 -6.33
CA HIS A 42 -7.82 5.95 -7.11
C HIS A 42 -9.08 5.57 -6.34
N PRO A 43 -9.97 6.56 -6.06
CA PRO A 43 -11.11 6.31 -5.17
C PRO A 43 -12.12 5.29 -5.70
N LYS A 44 -12.13 5.06 -7.00
CA LYS A 44 -13.03 4.09 -7.61
C LYS A 44 -12.42 2.71 -7.77
N ASP A 45 -11.14 2.58 -7.48
CA ASP A 45 -10.41 1.34 -7.63
C ASP A 45 -10.33 0.64 -6.27
N GLU A 46 -10.95 -0.52 -6.19
CA GLU A 46 -11.01 -1.27 -4.93
C GLU A 46 -10.03 -2.44 -4.88
N HIS A 47 -9.28 -2.68 -5.95
CA HIS A 47 -8.36 -3.81 -5.95
C HIS A 47 -7.19 -3.56 -4.97
N ASP A 48 -6.60 -4.64 -4.48
CA ASP A 48 -5.46 -4.58 -3.59
C ASP A 48 -4.19 -4.38 -4.42
N PRO A 49 -3.55 -3.20 -4.36
CA PRO A 49 -2.39 -2.93 -5.20
C PRO A 49 -1.18 -3.75 -4.77
N THR A 50 -0.39 -4.15 -5.77
CA THR A 50 0.88 -4.81 -5.51
C THR A 50 1.90 -3.77 -5.05
N PRO A 51 3.02 -4.21 -4.43
CA PRO A 51 4.08 -3.27 -4.06
C PRO A 51 4.59 -2.46 -5.25
N LEU A 52 4.63 -3.06 -6.44
CA LEU A 52 5.06 -2.35 -7.64
C LEU A 52 4.06 -1.29 -8.04
N GLU A 53 2.77 -1.56 -7.91
CA GLU A 53 1.74 -0.57 -8.20
C GLU A 53 1.84 0.61 -7.26
N LEU A 54 2.09 0.36 -5.98
CA LEU A 54 2.29 1.43 -5.00
C LEU A 54 3.52 2.26 -5.34
N PHE A 55 4.61 1.61 -5.70
CA PHE A 55 5.84 2.30 -6.09
C PHE A 55 5.61 3.17 -7.32
N CYS A 56 4.90 2.64 -8.32
CA CYS A 56 4.65 3.38 -9.57
C CYS A 56 3.71 4.56 -9.34
N ASP A 57 2.79 4.45 -8.40
CA ASP A 57 1.90 5.55 -8.06
C ASP A 57 2.68 6.74 -7.49
N GLU A 58 3.70 6.45 -6.69
CA GLU A 58 4.55 7.47 -6.10
C GLU A 58 5.66 7.95 -7.03
N ASN A 59 6.10 7.08 -7.94
CA ASN A 59 7.23 7.35 -8.83
C ASN A 59 6.88 6.95 -10.28
N PRO A 60 5.95 7.67 -10.93
CA PRO A 60 5.50 7.29 -12.27
C PRO A 60 6.58 7.38 -13.34
N ASP A 61 7.65 8.13 -13.08
CA ASP A 61 8.74 8.31 -14.04
C ASP A 61 9.82 7.23 -13.94
N SER A 62 9.69 6.32 -12.98
CA SER A 62 10.68 5.24 -12.83
C SER A 62 10.67 4.29 -14.04
N PRO A 63 11.85 3.80 -14.46
CA PRO A 63 11.93 2.86 -15.58
C PRO A 63 11.09 1.60 -15.39
N GLU A 64 10.99 1.10 -14.17
CA GLU A 64 10.19 -0.09 -13.85
C GLU A 64 8.72 0.14 -14.19
N CYS A 65 8.24 1.34 -14.01
CA CYS A 65 6.85 1.67 -14.27
C CYS A 65 6.57 1.81 -15.75
N LYS A 66 7.56 2.28 -16.51
CA LYS A 66 7.41 2.46 -17.95
C LYS A 66 7.39 1.13 -18.71
N VAL A 67 8.04 0.11 -18.16
CA VAL A 67 8.07 -1.21 -18.76
C VAL A 67 6.68 -1.85 -18.77
N PHE A 68 5.85 -1.52 -17.80
CA PHE A 68 4.50 -2.07 -17.68
C PHE A 68 3.49 -1.35 -18.55
N ASP A 69 3.89 -0.29 -19.17
CA ASP A 69 2.98 0.56 -19.96
C ASP A 69 2.98 0.18 -21.43
N LEU A 70 3.12 -1.08 -21.71
CA LEU A 70 3.15 -1.61 -23.10
C LEU A 70 1.75 -1.97 -23.62
#